data_1c1ed81f3db3f6a8e906cd1b34d6a64f
#
_entry.id   1c1ed81f3db3f6a8e906cd1b34d6a64f
#
_cell.length_a   1.000
_cell.length_b   1.000
_cell.length_c   1.000
_cell.angle_alpha   90.00
_cell.angle_beta   90.00
_cell.angle_gamma   90.00
#
_symmetry.space_group_name_H-M   'P 1'
#
loop_
_entity.id
_entity.type
_entity.pdbx_description
1 polymer ?
#
loop_
_entity_poly.entity_id
_entity_poly.type
_entity_poly.pdbx_seq_one_letter_code
_entity_poly.pdbx_strand_id
1 'polypeptide(L)'
;MTELTLPADIKAMSFEDALGELERIVRQLEDGKAKLDDAIGFYERGTLLKRHCEGKLREAQEKVDRITLGGDGTVGMEPARID
;
A
#
# COMPACT_ATOMS: atom_id res chain seq x y z
N MET A 1 -0.36 -7.24 -20.57
CA MET A 1 -0.38 -6.97 -19.87
C MET A 1 0.32 -6.36 -19.33
N THR A 2 0.34 -6.02 -18.93
CA THR A 2 0.99 -5.32 -18.49
C THR A 2 1.30 -5.48 -17.20
N GLU A 3 2.24 -5.74 -16.82
CA GLU A 3 2.62 -5.80 -15.67
C GLU A 3 2.93 -4.57 -15.18
N LEU A 4 2.45 -4.04 -14.16
CA LEU A 4 2.78 -2.78 -13.62
C LEU A 4 4.04 -2.93 -12.82
N THR A 5 5.11 -2.44 -13.37
CA THR A 5 6.39 -2.44 -12.69
C THR A 5 6.49 -1.15 -11.88
N LEU A 6 6.79 -1.26 -10.61
CA LEU A 6 6.89 -0.08 -9.78
C LEU A 6 8.14 0.72 -10.12
N PRO A 7 8.02 2.04 -10.23
CA PRO A 7 9.21 2.88 -10.41
C PRO A 7 10.15 2.75 -9.23
N ALA A 8 11.42 2.99 -9.48
CA ALA A 8 12.43 2.83 -8.45
C ALA A 8 12.16 3.71 -7.24
N ASP A 9 11.67 4.93 -7.47
CA ASP A 9 11.44 5.84 -6.35
C ASP A 9 10.31 5.30 -5.45
N ILE A 10 9.30 4.68 -6.02
CA ILE A 10 8.22 4.12 -5.23
C ILE A 10 8.70 2.88 -4.50
N LYS A 11 9.49 2.05 -5.18
CA LYS A 11 9.99 0.84 -4.55
C LYS A 11 10.83 1.16 -3.32
N ALA A 12 11.49 2.29 -3.32
CA ALA A 12 12.35 2.68 -2.21
C ALA A 12 11.58 3.31 -1.06
N MET A 13 10.31 3.59 -1.23
CA MET A 13 9.54 4.25 -0.19
C MET A 13 9.15 3.32 0.92
N SER A 14 9.12 3.85 2.14
CA SER A 14 8.53 3.14 3.23
C SER A 14 7.01 3.11 3.03
N PHE A 15 6.33 2.26 3.74
CA PHE A 15 4.87 2.22 3.70
C PHE A 15 4.31 3.59 4.06
N GLU A 16 4.85 4.19 5.11
CA GLU A 16 4.33 5.47 5.59
C GLU A 16 4.51 6.57 4.56
N ASP A 17 5.65 6.60 3.89
CA ASP A 17 5.89 7.63 2.88
C ASP A 17 4.98 7.42 1.69
N ALA A 18 4.81 6.18 1.27
CA ALA A 18 3.95 5.89 0.13
C ALA A 18 2.50 6.22 0.45
N LEU A 19 2.07 5.90 1.66
CA LEU A 19 0.71 6.19 2.07
C LEU A 19 0.48 7.69 2.13
N GLY A 20 1.47 8.43 2.64
CA GLY A 20 1.36 9.89 2.70
C GLY A 20 1.23 10.51 1.33
N GLU A 21 2.00 10.04 0.38
CA GLU A 21 1.90 10.57 -0.98
C GLU A 21 0.56 10.20 -1.59
N LEU A 22 0.11 8.98 -1.36
CA LEU A 22 -1.18 8.54 -1.88
C LEU A 22 -2.30 9.40 -1.34
N GLU A 23 -2.25 9.72 -0.05
CA GLU A 23 -3.27 10.58 0.55
C GLU A 23 -3.27 11.97 -0.08
N ARG A 24 -2.10 12.49 -0.38
CA ARG A 24 -2.03 13.80 -1.03
C ARG A 24 -2.64 13.75 -2.42
N ILE A 25 -2.38 12.67 -3.15
CA ILE A 25 -2.94 12.50 -4.48
C ILE A 25 -4.46 12.42 -4.43
N VAL A 26 -4.98 11.67 -3.48
CA VAL A 26 -6.42 11.54 -3.33
C VAL A 26 -7.05 12.91 -3.06
N ARG A 27 -6.42 13.69 -2.20
CA ARG A 27 -6.93 15.02 -1.92
C ARG A 27 -6.91 15.90 -3.16
N GLN A 28 -5.86 15.80 -3.96
CA GLN A 28 -5.79 16.59 -5.17
C GLN A 28 -6.89 16.21 -6.15
N LEU A 29 -7.18 14.92 -6.24
CA LEU A 29 -8.25 14.47 -7.13
C LEU A 29 -9.61 14.90 -6.60
N GLU A 30 -9.79 14.84 -5.30
CA GLU A 30 -11.07 15.22 -4.70
C GLU A 30 -11.31 16.71 -4.82
N ASP A 31 -10.24 17.51 -4.83
CA ASP A 31 -10.36 18.93 -4.96
C ASP A 31 -10.95 19.29 -6.29
N GLY A 32 -10.75 18.50 -7.30
CA GLY A 32 -11.30 18.75 -8.61
C GLY A 32 -10.68 19.91 -9.34
N LYS A 33 -9.56 20.43 -8.85
CA LYS A 33 -8.92 21.57 -9.49
C LYS A 33 -7.84 21.22 -10.48
N ALA A 34 -7.43 19.98 -10.51
CA ALA A 34 -6.38 19.56 -11.42
C ALA A 34 -6.91 19.50 -12.83
N LYS A 35 -6.06 19.82 -13.80
CA LYS A 35 -6.45 19.68 -15.17
C LYS A 35 -6.55 18.21 -15.47
N LEU A 36 -7.30 17.86 -16.49
CA LEU A 36 -7.57 16.46 -16.80
C LEU A 36 -6.29 15.67 -16.98
N ASP A 37 -5.32 16.19 -17.72
CA ASP A 37 -4.08 15.46 -17.94
C ASP A 37 -3.34 15.23 -16.63
N ASP A 38 -3.35 16.22 -15.76
CA ASP A 38 -2.70 16.10 -14.47
C ASP A 38 -3.44 15.09 -13.60
N ALA A 39 -4.76 15.09 -13.67
CA ALA A 39 -5.55 14.16 -12.88
C ALA A 39 -5.28 12.72 -13.30
N ILE A 40 -5.10 12.50 -14.59
CA ILE A 40 -4.77 11.17 -15.08
C ILE A 40 -3.42 10.72 -14.53
N GLY A 41 -2.44 11.63 -14.53
CA GLY A 41 -1.12 11.32 -13.98
C GLY A 41 -1.18 11.00 -12.50
N PHE A 42 -1.97 11.79 -11.75
CA PHE A 42 -2.15 11.53 -10.33
C PHE A 42 -2.78 10.17 -10.11
N TYR A 43 -3.77 9.84 -10.92
CA TYR A 43 -4.46 8.56 -10.77
C TYR A 43 -3.48 7.40 -11.04
N GLU A 44 -2.67 7.53 -12.08
CA GLU A 44 -1.72 6.48 -12.41
C GLU A 44 -0.70 6.30 -11.30
N ARG A 45 -0.18 7.41 -10.81
CA ARG A 45 0.81 7.32 -9.72
C ARG A 45 0.16 6.77 -8.47
N GLY A 46 -1.06 7.19 -8.18
CA GLY A 46 -1.79 6.69 -7.03
C GLY A 46 -2.00 5.19 -7.09
N THR A 47 -2.26 4.67 -8.28
CA THR A 47 -2.44 3.23 -8.45
C THR A 47 -1.15 2.49 -8.11
N LEU A 48 -0.01 3.03 -8.53
CA LEU A 48 1.27 2.40 -8.23
C LEU A 48 1.60 2.48 -6.76
N LEU A 49 1.32 3.62 -6.14
CA LEU A 49 1.54 3.76 -4.70
C LEU A 49 0.67 2.80 -3.92
N LYS A 50 -0.59 2.66 -4.34
CA LYS A 50 -1.50 1.74 -3.69
C LYS A 50 -0.97 0.32 -3.76
N ARG A 51 -0.48 -0.07 -4.93
CA ARG A 51 0.07 -1.40 -5.11
C ARG A 51 1.27 -1.63 -4.19
N HIS A 52 2.12 -0.62 -4.07
CA HIS A 52 3.29 -0.72 -3.20
C HIS A 52 2.87 -0.88 -1.74
N CYS A 53 1.87 -0.09 -1.31
CA CYS A 53 1.38 -0.18 0.05
C CYS A 53 0.76 -1.56 0.32
N GLU A 54 0.03 -2.09 -0.65
CA GLU A 54 -0.58 -3.41 -0.47
C GLU A 54 0.49 -4.48 -0.34
N GLY A 55 1.57 -4.35 -1.09
CA GLY A 55 2.68 -5.29 -0.98
C GLY A 55 3.33 -5.24 0.38
N LYS A 56 3.52 -4.02 0.90
CA LYS A 56 4.13 -3.86 2.22
C LYS A 56 3.21 -4.44 3.31
N LEU A 57 1.93 -4.23 3.18
CA LEU A 57 1.00 -4.78 4.15
C LEU A 57 0.99 -6.30 4.10
N ARG A 58 1.10 -6.86 2.91
CA ARG A 58 1.14 -8.31 2.77
C ARG A 58 2.40 -8.87 3.42
N GLU A 59 3.52 -8.20 3.22
CA GLU A 59 4.77 -8.63 3.84
C GLU A 59 4.66 -8.59 5.36
N ALA A 60 4.05 -7.53 5.88
CA ALA A 60 3.89 -7.41 7.32
C ALA A 60 2.97 -8.50 7.86
N GLN A 61 1.92 -8.80 7.11
CA GLN A 61 0.98 -9.83 7.53
C GLN A 61 1.68 -11.20 7.56
N GLU A 62 2.51 -11.44 6.57
CA GLU A 62 3.24 -12.71 6.53
C GLU A 62 4.18 -12.84 7.71
N LYS A 63 4.81 -11.74 8.11
CA LYS A 63 5.70 -11.79 9.27
C LYS A 63 4.93 -12.07 10.53
N VAL A 64 3.77 -11.45 10.67
CA VAL A 64 2.93 -11.68 11.83
C VAL A 64 2.47 -13.13 11.87
N ASP A 65 2.06 -13.65 10.73
CA ASP A 65 1.62 -15.04 10.66
C ASP A 65 2.74 -15.98 11.06
N ARG A 66 3.94 -15.68 10.59
CA ARG A 66 5.07 -16.54 10.88
C ARG A 66 5.38 -16.55 12.36
N ILE A 67 5.33 -15.39 12.98
CA ILE A 67 5.58 -15.30 14.40
C ILE A 67 4.50 -16.02 15.18
N THR A 68 3.26 -15.81 14.81
CA THR A 68 2.15 -16.40 15.51
C THR A 68 2.09 -17.90 15.35
N LEU A 69 2.24 -18.37 14.12
CA LEU A 69 2.11 -19.77 13.88
C LEU A 69 3.35 -20.54 14.19
N GLY A 70 4.46 -19.97 13.93
CA GLY A 70 5.68 -20.65 14.16
C GLY A 70 6.13 -20.57 15.56
N GLY A 71 5.80 -19.59 16.22
CA GLY A 71 6.27 -19.29 17.45
C GLY A 71 5.82 -20.29 18.37
N ASP A 72 5.16 -20.10 19.24
CA ASP A 72 4.86 -21.04 20.08
C ASP A 72 3.57 -21.31 19.83
N GLY A 73 3.23 -21.01 18.99
CA GLY A 73 2.11 -21.29 18.59
C GLY A 73 1.07 -20.92 19.37
N THR A 74 1.03 -20.72 20.03
CA THR A 74 0.08 -20.50 20.71
C THR A 74 -0.69 -19.68 20.43
N VAL A 75 -0.83 -19.44 20.49
CA VAL A 75 -1.43 -18.72 20.34
C VAL A 75 -2.38 -18.47 20.04
N GLY A 76 -2.69 -18.61 20.14
CA GLY A 76 -3.57 -18.59 19.85
C GLY A 76 -4.22 -17.53 19.63
N MET A 77 -4.18 -17.14 19.59
CA MET A 77 -4.66 -16.25 19.41
C MET A 77 -5.39 -15.99 18.51
N GLU A 78 -5.96 -16.10 18.38
CA GLU A 78 -6.58 -15.84 17.61
C GLU A 78 -7.02 -14.87 17.36
N PRO A 79 -7.01 -14.57 17.24
CA PRO A 79 -7.33 -13.80 17.01
C PRO A 79 -7.80 -13.13 16.28
N ALA A 80 -7.64 -13.03 16.08
CA ALA A 80 -7.84 -12.42 15.34
C ALA A 80 -8.84 -12.31 14.75
N ARG A 81 -9.42 -12.61 14.95
CA ARG A 81 -10.23 -12.56 14.41
C ARG A 81 -10.89 -11.63 14.44
N ILE A 82 -10.94 -11.09 14.29
CA ILE A 82 -11.45 -10.14 14.26
C ILE A 82 -12.41 -10.02 13.73
N ASP A 83 -12.80 -10.19 13.57
CA ASP A 83 -13.55 -10.03 13.10
C ASP A 83 -13.98 -9.89 13.07
#